data_8307ffdbbc099a8f73964fc1bea4a373
#
_entry.id   8307ffdbbc099a8f73964fc1bea4a373
#
_cell.length_a   1.000
_cell.length_b   1.000
_cell.length_c   1.000
_cell.angle_alpha   90.00
_cell.angle_beta   90.00
_cell.angle_gamma   90.00
#
_symmetry.space_group_name_H-M   'P 1'
#
loop_
_entity.id
_entity.type
_entity.pdbx_description
1 polymer ?
#
loop_
_entity_poly.entity_id
_entity_poly.type
_entity_poly.pdbx_seq_one_letter_code
_entity_poly.pdbx_strand_id
1 'polypeptide(L)'
;MDRRADAYWNFDEYADDWPKVVLHLDYVVLYGQLMARLHRQVTTSYRTERKMADQLKGKRVAILAADGVERVELEQPRQALLDAGATTELLSLHEGEIKARKNDLDEAGTFSVDALVKSASVDDYDALLLPGGTVNPDQLRLEADAVGFVRDFVATGKLVASICHGPWTLIEAGVANGRTLTSYPSIRTDLRNAGANVVDEEVARDGNLITSRWPDDLPAFCSAIVEQLSEAKGGDHD
;
A
#
# COMPACT_ATOMS: atom_id res chain seq x y z
N MET A 1 17.11 -54.46 27.85
CA MET A 1 17.13 -55.51 26.83
C MET A 1 16.89 -54.83 25.49
N ASP A 2 18.01 -54.61 24.83
CA ASP A 2 18.10 -53.94 23.52
C ASP A 2 17.73 -54.97 22.44
N ARG A 3 16.72 -54.65 21.64
CA ARG A 3 16.41 -55.44 20.40
C ARG A 3 16.57 -54.51 19.22
N ARG A 4 17.83 -54.28 18.86
CA ARG A 4 18.15 -53.86 17.50
C ARG A 4 18.18 -55.14 16.65
N ALA A 5 17.10 -55.36 15.90
CA ALA A 5 17.06 -56.42 14.90
C ALA A 5 17.95 -56.01 13.73
N ASP A 6 19.03 -56.72 13.55
CA ASP A 6 19.86 -56.67 12.37
C ASP A 6 19.04 -57.20 11.19
N ALA A 7 18.52 -56.30 10.36
CA ALA A 7 17.91 -56.64 9.09
C ALA A 7 19.05 -56.86 8.06
N TYR A 8 19.68 -58.03 8.11
CA TYR A 8 20.49 -58.52 6.99
C TYR A 8 19.57 -58.95 5.87
N TRP A 9 19.52 -58.16 4.81
CA TRP A 9 18.83 -58.53 3.59
C TRP A 9 19.66 -59.54 2.83
N ASN A 10 19.12 -60.76 2.68
CA ASN A 10 19.73 -61.83 1.90
C ASN A 10 19.39 -61.54 0.41
N PHE A 11 20.33 -61.01 -0.34
CA PHE A 11 20.17 -60.57 -1.73
C PHE A 11 19.89 -61.69 -2.71
N ASP A 12 20.23 -62.94 -2.38
CA ASP A 12 20.05 -64.09 -3.27
C ASP A 12 18.61 -64.65 -3.30
N GLU A 13 17.78 -64.29 -2.32
CA GLU A 13 16.42 -64.79 -2.19
C GLU A 13 15.38 -63.99 -3.01
N TYR A 14 15.77 -62.86 -3.59
CA TYR A 14 14.88 -61.92 -4.30
C TYR A 14 15.34 -61.58 -5.72
N ALA A 15 16.16 -62.44 -6.33
CA ALA A 15 16.68 -62.19 -7.69
C ALA A 15 15.56 -62.03 -8.75
N ASP A 16 14.41 -62.68 -8.55
CA ASP A 16 13.25 -62.58 -9.43
C ASP A 16 12.39 -61.29 -9.24
N ASP A 17 12.65 -60.55 -8.18
CA ASP A 17 11.91 -59.30 -7.87
C ASP A 17 12.70 -58.01 -8.22
N TRP A 18 13.87 -58.14 -8.86
CA TRP A 18 14.72 -57.00 -9.24
C TRP A 18 13.98 -55.86 -9.96
N PRO A 19 13.03 -56.10 -10.89
CA PRO A 19 12.27 -55.02 -11.51
C PRO A 19 11.45 -54.21 -10.51
N LYS A 20 10.91 -54.86 -9.46
CA LYS A 20 10.11 -54.18 -8.43
C LYS A 20 10.99 -53.36 -7.49
N VAL A 21 12.21 -53.82 -7.18
CA VAL A 21 13.17 -53.11 -6.36
C VAL A 21 13.70 -51.88 -7.09
N VAL A 22 14.00 -51.99 -8.39
CA VAL A 22 14.42 -50.85 -9.21
C VAL A 22 13.31 -49.81 -9.35
N LEU A 23 12.06 -50.25 -9.60
CA LEU A 23 10.89 -49.37 -9.64
C LEU A 23 10.65 -48.67 -8.29
N HIS A 24 10.93 -49.34 -7.18
CA HIS A 24 10.79 -48.77 -5.84
C HIS A 24 11.87 -47.70 -5.57
N LEU A 25 13.11 -47.94 -6.01
CA LEU A 25 14.21 -46.96 -5.92
C LEU A 25 13.93 -45.75 -6.81
N ASP A 26 13.46 -45.92 -8.03
CA ASP A 26 13.07 -44.83 -8.90
C ASP A 26 11.92 -44.01 -8.31
N TYR A 27 10.94 -44.66 -7.68
CA TYR A 27 9.85 -44.00 -6.98
C TYR A 27 10.35 -43.16 -5.78
N VAL A 28 11.26 -43.69 -4.97
CA VAL A 28 11.85 -42.99 -3.82
C VAL A 28 12.66 -41.77 -4.29
N VAL A 29 13.43 -41.89 -5.37
CA VAL A 29 14.20 -40.79 -5.96
C VAL A 29 13.26 -39.73 -6.52
N LEU A 30 12.25 -40.14 -7.30
CA LEU A 30 11.25 -39.20 -7.85
C LEU A 30 10.45 -38.51 -6.76
N TYR A 31 10.02 -39.21 -5.72
CA TYR A 31 9.31 -38.68 -4.58
C TYR A 31 10.20 -37.69 -3.81
N GLY A 32 11.46 -38.04 -3.57
CA GLY A 32 12.44 -37.12 -2.92
C GLY A 32 12.68 -35.85 -3.74
N GLN A 33 12.80 -35.95 -5.07
CA GLN A 33 12.94 -34.79 -5.96
C GLN A 33 11.68 -33.92 -5.96
N LEU A 34 10.49 -34.54 -5.98
CA LEU A 34 9.21 -33.83 -5.90
C LEU A 34 9.07 -33.07 -4.58
N MET A 35 9.36 -33.71 -3.45
CA MET A 35 9.28 -33.11 -2.12
C MET A 35 10.30 -31.99 -1.95
N ALA A 36 11.52 -32.14 -2.47
CA ALA A 36 12.54 -31.10 -2.47
C ALA A 36 12.14 -29.89 -3.35
N ARG A 37 11.43 -30.13 -4.46
CA ARG A 37 10.89 -29.08 -5.33
C ARG A 37 9.75 -28.33 -4.64
N LEU A 38 8.80 -29.04 -4.03
CA LEU A 38 7.70 -28.46 -3.26
C LEU A 38 8.23 -27.64 -2.07
N HIS A 39 9.20 -28.18 -1.33
CA HIS A 39 9.83 -27.48 -0.21
C HIS A 39 10.49 -26.16 -0.67
N ARG A 40 11.22 -26.18 -1.79
CA ARG A 40 11.82 -24.97 -2.36
C ARG A 40 10.76 -23.95 -2.79
N GLN A 41 9.67 -24.39 -3.44
CA GLN A 41 8.58 -23.51 -3.86
C GLN A 41 7.91 -22.84 -2.66
N VAL A 42 7.57 -23.64 -1.64
CA VAL A 42 6.96 -23.13 -0.39
C VAL A 42 7.91 -22.16 0.31
N THR A 43 9.19 -22.50 0.47
CA THR A 43 10.17 -21.63 1.13
C THR A 43 10.39 -20.33 0.36
N THR A 44 10.40 -20.39 -0.98
CA THR A 44 10.52 -19.19 -1.84
C THR A 44 9.28 -18.31 -1.71
N SER A 45 8.08 -18.89 -1.70
CA SER A 45 6.82 -18.15 -1.48
C SER A 45 6.82 -17.43 -0.15
N TYR A 46 7.10 -18.15 0.95
CA TYR A 46 7.23 -17.56 2.29
C TYR A 46 8.25 -16.43 2.36
N ARG A 47 9.40 -16.59 1.69
CA ARG A 47 10.44 -15.56 1.67
C ARG A 47 10.00 -14.32 0.89
N THR A 48 9.26 -14.51 -0.19
CA THR A 48 8.72 -13.41 -1.00
C THR A 48 7.62 -12.68 -0.24
N GLU A 49 6.67 -13.40 0.34
CA GLU A 49 5.59 -12.83 1.16
C GLU A 49 6.14 -12.03 2.35
N ARG A 50 7.13 -12.59 3.07
CA ARG A 50 7.78 -11.89 4.17
C ARG A 50 8.54 -10.64 3.70
N LYS A 51 9.19 -10.70 2.54
CA LYS A 51 9.88 -9.54 1.96
C LYS A 51 8.89 -8.43 1.59
N MET A 52 7.71 -8.79 1.09
CA MET A 52 6.64 -7.83 0.79
C MET A 52 6.07 -7.22 2.08
N ALA A 53 5.79 -8.05 3.09
CA ALA A 53 5.27 -7.59 4.39
C ALA A 53 6.25 -6.72 5.19
N ASP A 54 7.56 -6.80 4.92
CA ASP A 54 8.59 -6.00 5.59
C ASP A 54 9.07 -4.81 4.74
N GLN A 55 8.46 -4.59 3.55
CA GLN A 55 8.94 -3.62 2.56
C GLN A 55 8.95 -2.17 3.09
N LEU A 56 7.93 -1.80 3.87
CA LEU A 56 7.75 -0.49 4.47
C LEU A 56 7.93 -0.48 5.99
N LYS A 57 8.61 -1.47 6.53
CA LYS A 57 8.84 -1.57 7.98
C LYS A 57 9.52 -0.31 8.53
N GLY A 58 8.91 0.26 9.58
CA GLY A 58 9.37 1.49 10.23
C GLY A 58 8.88 2.78 9.56
N LYS A 59 8.19 2.69 8.42
CA LYS A 59 7.54 3.84 7.79
C LYS A 59 6.24 4.20 8.49
N ARG A 60 6.00 5.50 8.68
CA ARG A 60 4.76 6.06 9.22
C ARG A 60 4.07 6.91 8.15
N VAL A 61 2.79 6.66 7.91
CA VAL A 61 2.01 7.36 6.88
C VAL A 61 0.84 8.08 7.53
N ALA A 62 0.78 9.40 7.34
CA ALA A 62 -0.40 10.18 7.68
C ALA A 62 -1.48 9.99 6.62
N ILE A 63 -2.72 9.81 7.05
CA ILE A 63 -3.90 9.86 6.20
C ILE A 63 -4.70 11.07 6.66
N LEU A 64 -4.86 12.09 5.83
CA LEU A 64 -5.64 13.28 6.18
C LEU A 64 -7.02 13.18 5.55
N ALA A 65 -8.04 13.09 6.38
CA ALA A 65 -9.43 13.01 5.93
C ALA A 65 -10.40 13.63 6.93
N ALA A 66 -11.57 14.04 6.41
CA ALA A 66 -12.70 14.58 7.14
C ALA A 66 -13.98 13.78 6.85
N ASP A 67 -15.10 14.22 7.39
CA ASP A 67 -16.42 13.67 7.06
C ASP A 67 -16.67 13.67 5.54
N GLY A 68 -17.34 12.61 5.04
CA GLY A 68 -17.64 12.49 3.64
C GLY A 68 -16.51 11.88 2.79
N VAL A 69 -15.50 11.30 3.43
CA VAL A 69 -14.44 10.56 2.72
C VAL A 69 -15.02 9.35 1.97
N GLU A 70 -14.59 9.13 0.74
CA GLU A 70 -14.95 7.92 0.00
C GLU A 70 -14.25 6.72 0.66
N ARG A 71 -15.05 5.76 1.18
CA ARG A 71 -14.57 4.69 2.04
C ARG A 71 -13.41 3.90 1.45
N VAL A 72 -13.57 3.46 0.20
CA VAL A 72 -12.59 2.57 -0.43
C VAL A 72 -11.26 3.27 -0.72
N GLU A 73 -11.28 4.59 -0.91
CA GLU A 73 -10.09 5.41 -1.20
C GLU A 73 -9.24 5.70 0.04
N LEU A 74 -9.82 5.52 1.23
CA LEU A 74 -9.07 5.49 2.49
C LEU A 74 -8.68 4.06 2.85
N GLU A 75 -9.63 3.13 2.81
CA GLU A 75 -9.47 1.77 3.35
C GLU A 75 -8.47 0.92 2.56
N GLN A 76 -8.56 0.92 1.22
CA GLN A 76 -7.67 0.08 0.40
C GLN A 76 -6.21 0.55 0.42
N PRO A 77 -5.87 1.84 0.24
CA PRO A 77 -4.48 2.29 0.39
C PRO A 77 -3.94 2.09 1.80
N ARG A 78 -4.76 2.33 2.84
CA ARG A 78 -4.39 2.05 4.23
C ARG A 78 -4.03 0.58 4.40
N GLN A 79 -4.85 -0.34 3.90
CA GLN A 79 -4.58 -1.77 3.99
C GLN A 79 -3.31 -2.16 3.24
N ALA A 80 -3.11 -1.66 2.02
CA ALA A 80 -1.90 -1.94 1.24
C ALA A 80 -0.61 -1.48 1.96
N LEU A 81 -0.66 -0.33 2.62
CA LEU A 81 0.45 0.19 3.43
C LEU A 81 0.72 -0.70 4.65
N LEU A 82 -0.33 -1.14 5.35
CA LEU A 82 -0.23 -2.04 6.50
C LEU A 82 0.32 -3.41 6.09
N ASP A 83 -0.16 -3.98 4.99
CA ASP A 83 0.31 -5.26 4.45
C ASP A 83 1.79 -5.21 4.04
N ALA A 84 2.26 -4.03 3.62
CA ALA A 84 3.67 -3.77 3.32
C ALA A 84 4.53 -3.46 4.57
N GLY A 85 3.93 -3.42 5.77
CA GLY A 85 4.63 -3.24 7.06
C GLY A 85 4.77 -1.80 7.55
N ALA A 86 4.11 -0.82 6.90
CA ALA A 86 4.03 0.54 7.41
C ALA A 86 3.03 0.65 8.58
N THR A 87 3.12 1.73 9.33
CA THR A 87 2.07 2.18 10.25
C THR A 87 1.33 3.36 9.66
N THR A 88 0.03 3.46 9.93
CA THR A 88 -0.82 4.55 9.44
C THR A 88 -1.49 5.27 10.58
N GLU A 89 -1.67 6.58 10.45
CA GLU A 89 -2.37 7.42 11.42
C GLU A 89 -3.38 8.30 10.69
N LEU A 90 -4.65 8.21 11.10
CA LEU A 90 -5.72 9.02 10.55
C LEU A 90 -5.78 10.37 11.26
N LEU A 91 -5.41 11.41 10.54
CA LEU A 91 -5.51 12.80 10.97
C LEU A 91 -6.83 13.38 10.49
N SER A 92 -7.48 14.18 11.33
CA SER A 92 -8.72 14.84 10.96
C SER A 92 -8.86 16.23 11.62
N LEU A 93 -9.99 16.88 11.31
CA LEU A 93 -10.36 18.22 11.80
C LEU A 93 -10.93 18.20 13.21
N HIS A 94 -11.51 17.08 13.63
CA HIS A 94 -12.12 16.88 14.94
C HIS A 94 -11.78 15.50 15.52
N GLU A 95 -11.91 15.35 16.82
CA GLU A 95 -11.73 14.09 17.54
C GLU A 95 -12.92 13.15 17.32
N GLY A 96 -12.72 11.86 17.69
CA GLY A 96 -13.75 10.85 17.64
C GLY A 96 -13.72 10.06 16.33
N GLU A 97 -14.70 10.25 15.47
CA GLU A 97 -14.85 9.48 14.24
C GLU A 97 -15.24 10.38 13.07
N ILE A 98 -14.72 10.08 11.87
CA ILE A 98 -15.21 10.66 10.62
C ILE A 98 -16.17 9.70 9.92
N LYS A 99 -17.18 10.26 9.24
CA LYS A 99 -18.18 9.51 8.49
C LYS A 99 -17.72 9.26 7.07
N ALA A 100 -17.71 7.98 6.68
CA ALA A 100 -17.38 7.59 5.32
C ALA A 100 -18.62 7.55 4.42
N ARG A 101 -18.40 7.71 3.13
CA ARG A 101 -19.40 7.61 2.07
C ARG A 101 -19.02 6.53 1.06
N LYS A 102 -20.02 6.06 0.33
CA LYS A 102 -19.85 5.22 -0.85
C LYS A 102 -20.53 5.93 -2.02
N ASN A 103 -19.79 6.15 -3.09
CA ASN A 103 -20.21 6.93 -4.25
C ASN A 103 -20.72 8.34 -3.86
N ASP A 104 -20.10 8.97 -2.88
CA ASP A 104 -20.44 10.27 -2.28
C ASP A 104 -21.81 10.35 -1.59
N LEU A 105 -22.73 9.43 -1.83
CA LEU A 105 -24.14 9.53 -1.43
C LEU A 105 -24.50 8.61 -0.27
N ASP A 106 -24.13 7.35 -0.37
CA ASP A 106 -24.54 6.34 0.59
C ASP A 106 -23.68 6.38 1.86
N GLU A 107 -24.30 6.13 3.01
CA GLU A 107 -23.54 5.96 4.25
C GLU A 107 -22.69 4.68 4.20
N ALA A 108 -21.43 4.80 4.59
CA ALA A 108 -20.48 3.71 4.53
C ALA A 108 -19.74 3.47 5.86
N GLY A 109 -20.35 3.82 6.99
CA GLY A 109 -19.79 3.66 8.33
C GLY A 109 -18.81 4.79 8.70
N THR A 110 -17.97 4.52 9.67
CA THR A 110 -17.05 5.50 10.25
C THR A 110 -15.61 4.99 10.28
N PHE A 111 -14.68 5.92 10.50
CA PHE A 111 -13.28 5.64 10.86
C PHE A 111 -12.92 6.44 12.11
N SER A 112 -12.29 5.77 13.08
CA SER A 112 -11.77 6.43 14.28
C SER A 112 -10.60 7.35 13.92
N VAL A 113 -10.61 8.56 14.44
CA VAL A 113 -9.56 9.56 14.27
C VAL A 113 -8.46 9.28 15.28
N ASP A 114 -7.23 9.18 14.81
CA ASP A 114 -6.07 8.93 15.67
C ASP A 114 -5.52 10.22 16.29
N ALA A 115 -5.49 11.33 15.51
CA ALA A 115 -5.03 12.63 15.99
C ALA A 115 -5.67 13.80 15.21
N LEU A 116 -5.58 14.99 15.80
CA LEU A 116 -5.98 16.22 15.12
C LEU A 116 -4.85 16.73 14.23
N VAL A 117 -5.16 17.15 12.99
CA VAL A 117 -4.17 17.67 12.05
C VAL A 117 -3.42 18.89 12.61
N LYS A 118 -4.10 19.76 13.39
CA LYS A 118 -3.49 20.94 14.04
C LYS A 118 -2.38 20.61 15.04
N SER A 119 -2.34 19.36 15.53
CA SER A 119 -1.36 18.90 16.52
C SER A 119 -0.29 18.01 15.90
N ALA A 120 -0.42 17.65 14.60
CA ALA A 120 0.50 16.79 13.91
C ALA A 120 1.69 17.57 13.34
N SER A 121 2.88 16.95 13.35
CA SER A 121 4.07 17.48 12.70
C SER A 121 4.36 16.70 11.42
N VAL A 122 4.69 17.39 10.32
CA VAL A 122 5.10 16.76 9.07
C VAL A 122 6.38 15.91 9.23
N ASP A 123 7.17 16.20 10.26
CA ASP A 123 8.41 15.46 10.52
C ASP A 123 8.15 14.04 11.07
N ASP A 124 6.98 13.82 11.67
CA ASP A 124 6.60 12.54 12.26
C ASP A 124 6.23 11.47 11.23
N TYR A 125 6.10 11.82 9.95
CA TYR A 125 5.62 10.92 8.91
C TYR A 125 6.57 10.86 7.71
N ASP A 126 6.57 9.71 7.03
CA ASP A 126 7.34 9.45 5.80
C ASP A 126 6.52 9.74 4.53
N ALA A 127 5.20 9.68 4.63
CA ALA A 127 4.29 9.95 3.51
C ALA A 127 2.95 10.50 4.01
N LEU A 128 2.21 11.15 3.08
CA LEU A 128 0.87 11.66 3.28
C LEU A 128 -0.07 11.07 2.23
N LEU A 129 -1.21 10.54 2.67
CA LEU A 129 -2.31 10.09 1.82
C LEU A 129 -3.49 11.07 1.95
N LEU A 130 -4.01 11.53 0.80
CA LEU A 130 -5.18 12.39 0.67
C LEU A 130 -6.26 11.63 -0.11
N PRO A 131 -7.15 10.88 0.54
CA PRO A 131 -8.29 10.24 -0.12
C PRO A 131 -9.29 11.28 -0.61
N GLY A 132 -10.19 10.85 -1.50
CA GLY A 132 -11.21 11.72 -2.06
C GLY A 132 -12.56 11.58 -1.38
N GLY A 133 -13.61 11.42 -2.17
CA GLY A 133 -14.96 11.83 -1.86
C GLY A 133 -15.09 13.33 -2.14
N THR A 134 -16.29 13.81 -2.37
CA THR A 134 -16.51 15.23 -2.70
C THR A 134 -16.45 16.10 -1.44
N VAL A 135 -17.15 15.69 -0.38
CA VAL A 135 -17.31 16.47 0.86
C VAL A 135 -16.03 16.53 1.68
N ASN A 136 -15.27 15.45 1.74
CA ASN A 136 -14.02 15.38 2.48
C ASN A 136 -13.02 16.49 2.11
N PRO A 137 -12.51 16.57 0.86
CA PRO A 137 -11.57 17.63 0.49
C PRO A 137 -12.21 19.03 0.48
N ASP A 138 -13.54 19.14 0.31
CA ASP A 138 -14.24 20.41 0.42
C ASP A 138 -14.19 20.96 1.86
N GLN A 139 -14.31 20.12 2.87
CA GLN A 139 -14.11 20.50 4.26
C GLN A 139 -12.64 20.79 4.58
N LEU A 140 -11.71 19.93 4.14
CA LEU A 140 -10.27 20.11 4.42
C LEU A 140 -9.74 21.44 3.89
N ARG A 141 -10.18 21.86 2.71
CA ARG A 141 -9.70 23.09 2.09
C ARG A 141 -10.17 24.40 2.79
N LEU A 142 -11.18 24.33 3.65
CA LEU A 142 -11.65 25.43 4.45
C LEU A 142 -10.82 25.66 5.73
N GLU A 143 -10.03 24.66 6.12
CA GLU A 143 -9.31 24.65 7.39
C GLU A 143 -7.83 24.96 7.19
N ALA A 144 -7.40 26.11 7.72
CA ALA A 144 -6.03 26.61 7.55
C ALA A 144 -4.96 25.63 8.05
N ASP A 145 -5.23 24.87 9.13
CA ASP A 145 -4.31 23.89 9.68
C ASP A 145 -4.14 22.70 8.72
N ALA A 146 -5.22 22.23 8.09
CA ALA A 146 -5.17 21.15 7.11
C ALA A 146 -4.43 21.58 5.84
N VAL A 147 -4.75 22.75 5.30
CA VAL A 147 -4.09 23.32 4.11
C VAL A 147 -2.62 23.59 4.38
N GLY A 148 -2.28 24.14 5.56
CA GLY A 148 -0.91 24.36 5.99
C GLY A 148 -0.12 23.06 6.09
N PHE A 149 -0.68 22.04 6.73
CA PHE A 149 -0.06 20.73 6.86
C PHE A 149 0.25 20.10 5.48
N VAL A 150 -0.68 20.14 4.53
CA VAL A 150 -0.46 19.62 3.16
C VAL A 150 0.65 20.40 2.45
N ARG A 151 0.62 21.73 2.49
CA ARG A 151 1.64 22.59 1.87
C ARG A 151 3.03 22.28 2.43
N ASP A 152 3.14 22.25 3.75
CA ASP A 152 4.40 22.02 4.44
C ASP A 152 4.89 20.59 4.22
N PHE A 153 3.99 19.61 4.13
CA PHE A 153 4.33 18.22 3.80
C PHE A 153 4.91 18.10 2.38
N VAL A 154 4.28 18.71 1.38
CA VAL A 154 4.82 18.74 0.00
C VAL A 154 6.20 19.39 -0.05
N ALA A 155 6.42 20.46 0.73
CA ALA A 155 7.69 21.16 0.79
C ALA A 155 8.84 20.31 1.38
N THR A 156 8.54 19.28 2.20
CA THR A 156 9.57 18.35 2.70
C THR A 156 10.18 17.48 1.60
N GLY A 157 9.54 17.37 0.43
CA GLY A 157 9.92 16.41 -0.61
C GLY A 157 9.50 14.96 -0.34
N LYS A 158 8.90 14.66 0.82
CA LYS A 158 8.34 13.35 1.15
C LYS A 158 7.14 13.04 0.26
N LEU A 159 6.82 11.75 0.09
CA LEU A 159 5.73 11.29 -0.75
C LEU A 159 4.37 11.84 -0.30
N VAL A 160 3.62 12.42 -1.25
CA VAL A 160 2.21 12.77 -1.09
C VAL A 160 1.41 12.06 -2.17
N ALA A 161 0.44 11.25 -1.76
CA ALA A 161 -0.44 10.52 -2.65
C ALA A 161 -1.88 11.05 -2.53
N SER A 162 -2.54 11.33 -3.65
CA SER A 162 -3.90 11.88 -3.65
C SER A 162 -4.76 11.24 -4.74
N ILE A 163 -6.02 10.96 -4.45
CA ILE A 163 -6.93 10.30 -5.37
C ILE A 163 -8.26 11.04 -5.48
N CYS A 164 -8.91 10.91 -6.66
CA CYS A 164 -10.27 11.36 -6.92
C CYS A 164 -10.42 12.88 -6.78
N HIS A 165 -11.17 13.36 -5.78
CA HIS A 165 -11.31 14.78 -5.45
C HIS A 165 -10.24 15.26 -4.44
N GLY A 166 -9.44 14.39 -3.87
CA GLY A 166 -8.34 14.74 -2.96
C GLY A 166 -7.42 15.85 -3.46
N PRO A 167 -7.11 15.94 -4.79
CA PRO A 167 -6.28 17.02 -5.33
C PRO A 167 -6.85 18.44 -5.16
N TRP A 168 -8.12 18.63 -4.78
CA TRP A 168 -8.60 19.96 -4.37
C TRP A 168 -7.81 20.52 -3.19
N THR A 169 -7.39 19.66 -2.27
CA THR A 169 -6.56 20.07 -1.14
C THR A 169 -5.16 20.53 -1.60
N LEU A 170 -4.61 19.89 -2.67
CA LEU A 170 -3.35 20.32 -3.29
C LEU A 170 -3.49 21.71 -3.96
N ILE A 171 -4.65 21.98 -4.59
CA ILE A 171 -4.95 23.29 -5.17
C ILE A 171 -4.94 24.36 -4.07
N GLU A 172 -5.69 24.15 -2.99
CA GLU A 172 -5.82 25.10 -1.89
C GLU A 172 -4.48 25.34 -1.18
N ALA A 173 -3.66 24.29 -1.04
CA ALA A 173 -2.30 24.40 -0.51
C ALA A 173 -1.34 25.15 -1.44
N GLY A 174 -1.74 25.50 -2.68
CA GLY A 174 -0.92 26.21 -3.66
C GLY A 174 0.20 25.37 -4.27
N VAL A 175 0.12 24.05 -4.20
CA VAL A 175 1.21 23.14 -4.62
C VAL A 175 0.94 22.44 -5.95
N ALA A 176 -0.16 22.76 -6.65
CA ALA A 176 -0.53 22.18 -7.92
C ALA A 176 0.15 22.84 -9.13
N ASN A 177 0.60 24.08 -9.01
CA ASN A 177 1.18 24.83 -10.12
C ASN A 177 2.44 24.19 -10.69
N GLY A 178 2.45 23.98 -12.02
CA GLY A 178 3.57 23.37 -12.76
C GLY A 178 3.69 21.86 -12.59
N ARG A 179 2.81 21.21 -11.79
CA ARG A 179 2.85 19.76 -11.53
C ARG A 179 2.02 19.00 -12.55
N THR A 180 2.44 17.79 -12.90
CA THR A 180 1.67 16.88 -13.74
C THR A 180 0.79 16.01 -12.85
N LEU A 181 -0.53 16.20 -12.93
CA LEU A 181 -1.51 15.60 -12.05
C LEU A 181 -2.64 14.94 -12.82
N THR A 182 -3.24 13.90 -12.25
CA THR A 182 -4.53 13.37 -12.63
C THR A 182 -5.53 13.50 -11.49
N SER A 183 -6.82 13.41 -11.76
CA SER A 183 -7.88 13.50 -10.76
C SER A 183 -9.20 12.95 -11.27
N TYR A 184 -10.21 12.96 -10.42
CA TYR A 184 -11.59 12.78 -10.87
C TYR A 184 -11.94 13.81 -11.94
N PRO A 185 -12.69 13.41 -13.01
CA PRO A 185 -12.93 14.28 -14.19
C PRO A 185 -13.51 15.65 -13.86
N SER A 186 -14.40 15.74 -12.86
CA SER A 186 -15.11 16.99 -12.53
C SER A 186 -14.19 18.13 -12.07
N ILE A 187 -13.03 17.81 -11.48
CA ILE A 187 -12.10 18.81 -10.93
C ILE A 187 -10.88 19.09 -11.83
N ARG A 188 -10.83 18.48 -13.02
CA ARG A 188 -9.71 18.67 -13.96
C ARG A 188 -9.57 20.12 -14.42
N THR A 189 -10.67 20.85 -14.55
CA THR A 189 -10.65 22.27 -14.90
C THR A 189 -10.07 23.10 -13.77
N ASP A 190 -10.41 22.78 -12.54
CA ASP A 190 -9.88 23.49 -11.36
C ASP A 190 -8.36 23.30 -11.26
N LEU A 191 -7.86 22.07 -11.50
CA LEU A 191 -6.41 21.80 -11.55
C LEU A 191 -5.71 22.59 -12.65
N ARG A 192 -6.29 22.67 -13.87
CA ARG A 192 -5.72 23.49 -14.95
C ARG A 192 -5.68 24.96 -14.58
N ASN A 193 -6.76 25.48 -13.97
CA ASN A 193 -6.84 26.86 -13.53
C ASN A 193 -5.82 27.16 -12.41
N ALA A 194 -5.47 26.16 -11.60
CA ALA A 194 -4.41 26.24 -10.61
C ALA A 194 -2.99 26.07 -11.21
N GLY A 195 -2.87 25.94 -12.55
CA GLY A 195 -1.60 25.86 -13.27
C GLY A 195 -1.02 24.47 -13.41
N ALA A 196 -1.78 23.41 -13.10
CA ALA A 196 -1.32 22.04 -13.28
C ALA A 196 -1.38 21.60 -14.74
N ASN A 197 -0.44 20.72 -15.15
CA ASN A 197 -0.52 19.94 -16.37
C ASN A 197 -1.38 18.69 -16.08
N VAL A 198 -2.63 18.67 -16.55
CA VAL A 198 -3.60 17.63 -16.25
C VAL A 198 -3.56 16.54 -17.30
N VAL A 199 -3.26 15.30 -16.88
CA VAL A 199 -3.28 14.09 -17.70
C VAL A 199 -4.48 13.21 -17.34
N ASP A 200 -4.89 12.33 -18.26
CA ASP A 200 -5.92 11.31 -18.02
C ASP A 200 -5.27 9.93 -17.95
N GLU A 201 -4.56 9.71 -16.86
CA GLU A 201 -3.85 8.47 -16.61
C GLU A 201 -4.34 7.84 -15.29
N GLU A 202 -4.28 6.53 -15.22
CA GLU A 202 -4.63 5.75 -14.04
C GLU A 202 -3.84 6.20 -12.79
N VAL A 203 -2.54 6.48 -13.01
CA VAL A 203 -1.62 7.05 -12.01
C VAL A 203 -0.71 8.06 -12.70
N ALA A 204 -0.69 9.29 -12.20
CA ALA A 204 0.30 10.29 -12.58
C ALA A 204 1.34 10.43 -11.46
N ARG A 205 2.63 10.37 -11.83
CA ARG A 205 3.77 10.58 -10.91
C ARG A 205 4.54 11.83 -11.33
N ASP A 206 4.73 12.74 -10.39
CA ASP A 206 5.53 13.96 -10.59
C ASP A 206 6.36 14.24 -9.34
N GLY A 207 7.63 13.84 -9.36
CA GLY A 207 8.52 13.95 -8.22
C GLY A 207 7.98 13.22 -7.00
N ASN A 208 7.65 13.99 -5.96
CA ASN A 208 7.09 13.45 -4.73
C ASN A 208 5.54 13.38 -4.70
N LEU A 209 4.87 13.71 -5.81
CA LEU A 209 3.41 13.60 -5.90
C LEU A 209 3.00 12.39 -6.73
N ILE A 210 2.05 11.61 -6.19
CA ILE A 210 1.33 10.57 -6.91
C ILE A 210 -0.15 10.94 -6.89
N THR A 211 -0.79 10.95 -8.06
CA THR A 211 -2.24 11.18 -8.15
C THR A 211 -2.94 10.11 -8.95
N SER A 212 -4.23 9.86 -8.67
CA SER A 212 -5.08 8.89 -9.34
C SER A 212 -6.51 9.42 -9.49
N ARG A 213 -7.36 8.72 -10.28
CA ARG A 213 -8.63 9.29 -10.74
C ARG A 213 -9.84 8.91 -9.90
N TRP A 214 -10.02 7.62 -9.63
CA TRP A 214 -11.23 7.04 -9.03
C TRP A 214 -10.96 5.64 -8.44
N PRO A 215 -11.96 5.02 -7.79
CA PRO A 215 -11.78 3.72 -7.12
C PRO A 215 -11.28 2.58 -8.01
N ASP A 216 -11.62 2.56 -9.32
CA ASP A 216 -11.16 1.48 -10.22
C ASP A 216 -9.63 1.51 -10.42
N ASP A 217 -8.98 2.65 -10.21
CA ASP A 217 -7.54 2.82 -10.31
C ASP A 217 -6.78 2.45 -9.02
N LEU A 218 -7.49 2.11 -7.93
CA LEU A 218 -6.88 1.81 -6.62
C LEU A 218 -5.79 0.74 -6.66
N PRO A 219 -5.90 -0.36 -7.43
CA PRO A 219 -4.83 -1.35 -7.49
C PRO A 219 -3.49 -0.75 -7.96
N ALA A 220 -3.52 0.05 -9.03
CA ALA A 220 -2.33 0.73 -9.56
C ALA A 220 -1.83 1.84 -8.62
N PHE A 221 -2.74 2.61 -8.03
CA PHE A 221 -2.44 3.67 -7.08
C PHE A 221 -1.76 3.13 -5.81
N CYS A 222 -2.31 2.08 -5.19
CA CYS A 222 -1.72 1.43 -4.01
C CYS A 222 -0.32 0.87 -4.31
N SER A 223 -0.15 0.21 -5.47
CA SER A 223 1.14 -0.30 -5.92
C SER A 223 2.17 0.81 -6.07
N ALA A 224 1.78 1.93 -6.70
CA ALA A 224 2.63 3.09 -6.91
C ALA A 224 3.11 3.72 -5.59
N ILE A 225 2.23 3.82 -4.59
CA ILE A 225 2.57 4.35 -3.26
C ILE A 225 3.59 3.46 -2.57
N VAL A 226 3.32 2.15 -2.49
CA VAL A 226 4.20 1.18 -1.83
C VAL A 226 5.58 1.15 -2.49
N GLU A 227 5.63 1.13 -3.82
CA GLU A 227 6.86 1.16 -4.61
C GLU A 227 7.68 2.41 -4.29
N GLN A 228 7.12 3.61 -4.47
CA GLN A 228 7.85 4.86 -4.27
C GLN A 228 8.30 5.06 -2.81
N LEU A 229 7.47 4.68 -1.85
CA LEU A 229 7.81 4.79 -0.43
C LEU A 229 8.92 3.78 -0.04
N SER A 230 9.01 2.63 -0.71
CA SER A 230 10.08 1.66 -0.49
C SER A 230 11.43 2.11 -1.05
N GLU A 231 11.42 2.81 -2.19
CA GLU A 231 12.63 3.35 -2.83
C GLU A 231 13.26 4.47 -2.00
N ALA A 232 12.46 5.24 -1.27
CA ALA A 232 12.93 6.29 -0.36
C ALA A 232 13.78 5.78 0.84
N LYS A 233 13.99 4.45 0.98
CA LYS A 233 14.91 3.86 1.96
C LYS A 233 16.40 3.96 1.58
N GLY A 234 16.72 4.32 0.34
CA GLY A 234 18.08 4.30 -0.18
C GLY A 234 18.89 5.58 0.02
N GLY A 235 18.36 6.60 0.67
CA GLY A 235 19.11 7.80 1.03
C GLY A 235 19.74 7.64 2.41
N ASP A 236 20.84 6.89 2.50
CA ASP A 236 21.70 6.85 3.68
C ASP A 236 22.21 8.26 3.99
N HIS A 237 22.03 8.64 5.24
CA HIS A 237 22.81 9.72 5.83
C HIS A 237 24.27 9.22 5.98
N ASP A 238 25.12 9.55 5.02
CA ASP A 238 26.57 9.63 5.20
C ASP A 238 26.94 10.96 5.89
#